data_b081b9c15e164ce6f91634ec448374d4
#
_entry.id   b081b9c15e164ce6f91634ec448374d4
#
_cell.length_a   1.000
_cell.length_b   1.000
_cell.length_c   1.000
_cell.angle_alpha   90.00
_cell.angle_beta   90.00
_cell.angle_gamma   90.00
#
_symmetry.space_group_name_H-M   'P 1'
#
loop_
_entity.id
_entity.type
_entity.pdbx_description
1 polymer ?
#
loop_
_entity_poly.entity_id
_entity_poly.type
_entity_poly.pdbx_seq_one_letter_code
_entity_poly.pdbx_strand_id
1 'polypeptide(L)'
;MIKKTSLLIIFFSIISCSFAQNENLKLWYDKPALDWNQALPLGNGRLGAMVFGTPAVEHLQLNEETIWAGSPNSNAHKLEDGVLNKVRQLIFEGKYVEAQDLATVKIMSPKNHGMPYQTMGDLFLSFPGHNEYTDFYRDLDISNAIASVSYKINGVTYKREMFTSFTDQAIVVKLTADKPKSISCNVFLTT
;
A
#
# COMPACT_ATOMS: atom_id res chain seq x y z
N MET A 1 2.13 -22.59 55.54
CA MET A 1 1.61 -23.61 54.60
C MET A 1 0.78 -22.89 53.54
N ILE A 2 1.33 -22.55 52.41
CA ILE A 2 0.56 -22.05 51.26
C ILE A 2 -0.16 -23.26 50.69
N LYS A 3 -1.47 -23.23 50.70
CA LYS A 3 -2.29 -24.35 50.28
C LYS A 3 -2.06 -24.64 48.81
N LYS A 4 -1.74 -25.90 48.49
CA LYS A 4 -1.46 -26.43 47.11
C LYS A 4 -2.59 -26.09 46.13
N THR A 5 -3.79 -25.82 46.59
CA THR A 5 -4.95 -25.39 45.81
C THR A 5 -4.81 -23.97 45.21
N SER A 6 -4.14 -23.03 45.90
CA SER A 6 -3.93 -21.67 45.38
C SER A 6 -2.91 -21.65 44.19
N LEU A 7 -1.92 -22.53 44.23
CA LEU A 7 -0.94 -22.65 43.13
C LEU A 7 -1.56 -23.28 41.88
N LEU A 8 -2.52 -24.19 42.02
CA LEU A 8 -3.24 -24.79 40.91
C LEU A 8 -4.15 -23.81 40.15
N ILE A 9 -4.79 -22.91 40.91
CA ILE A 9 -5.67 -21.86 40.33
C ILE A 9 -4.85 -20.83 39.54
N ILE A 10 -3.66 -20.45 40.02
CA ILE A 10 -2.76 -19.53 39.31
C ILE A 10 -2.25 -20.19 38.01
N PHE A 11 -1.92 -21.47 38.02
CA PHE A 11 -1.46 -22.19 36.83
C PHE A 11 -2.57 -22.34 35.79
N PHE A 12 -3.84 -22.52 36.20
CA PHE A 12 -4.98 -22.61 35.31
C PHE A 12 -5.34 -21.24 34.70
N SER A 13 -5.17 -20.15 35.44
CA SER A 13 -5.36 -18.78 34.93
C SER A 13 -4.33 -18.35 33.86
N ILE A 14 -3.09 -18.87 33.95
CA ILE A 14 -2.04 -18.59 32.97
C ILE A 14 -2.32 -19.33 31.65
N ILE A 15 -2.89 -20.55 31.71
CA ILE A 15 -3.24 -21.32 30.52
C ILE A 15 -4.41 -20.67 29.75
N SER A 16 -5.34 -20.01 30.45
CA SER A 16 -6.48 -19.35 29.80
C SER A 16 -6.12 -18.10 28.99
N CYS A 17 -4.96 -17.49 29.21
CA CYS A 17 -4.47 -16.35 28.45
C CYS A 17 -3.78 -16.71 27.13
N SER A 18 -3.57 -18.00 26.83
CA SER A 18 -2.78 -18.44 25.67
C SER A 18 -3.59 -18.71 24.40
N PHE A 19 -4.91 -18.58 24.45
CA PHE A 19 -5.73 -18.57 23.23
C PHE A 19 -5.88 -17.14 22.71
N ALA A 20 -4.78 -16.56 22.24
CA ALA A 20 -4.87 -15.46 21.31
C ALA A 20 -5.65 -15.98 20.10
N GLN A 21 -6.87 -15.48 19.93
CA GLN A 21 -7.69 -15.75 18.77
C GLN A 21 -6.84 -15.37 17.54
N ASN A 22 -6.59 -16.34 16.70
CA ASN A 22 -5.99 -16.12 15.40
C ASN A 22 -7.08 -15.41 14.56
N GLU A 23 -7.27 -14.12 14.79
CA GLU A 23 -8.17 -13.33 13.96
C GLU A 23 -7.61 -13.40 12.55
N ASN A 24 -8.40 -13.89 11.62
CA ASN A 24 -8.08 -13.81 10.20
C ASN A 24 -8.01 -12.33 9.81
N LEU A 25 -6.81 -11.77 9.86
CA LEU A 25 -6.56 -10.39 9.45
C LEU A 25 -6.68 -10.29 7.94
N LYS A 26 -7.90 -10.14 7.44
CA LYS A 26 -8.23 -10.06 6.02
C LYS A 26 -9.11 -8.85 5.73
N LEU A 27 -8.77 -8.11 4.71
CA LEU A 27 -9.69 -7.23 4.01
C LEU A 27 -10.29 -8.02 2.85
N TRP A 28 -11.61 -8.07 2.72
CA TRP A 28 -12.25 -8.84 1.65
C TRP A 28 -13.40 -8.09 0.98
N TYR A 29 -13.66 -8.40 -0.27
CA TYR A 29 -14.65 -7.76 -1.10
C TYR A 29 -15.28 -8.75 -2.09
N ASP A 30 -16.55 -8.54 -2.40
CA ASP A 30 -17.33 -9.29 -3.36
C ASP A 30 -17.39 -8.64 -4.76
N LYS A 31 -16.62 -7.57 -4.97
CA LYS A 31 -16.57 -6.81 -6.22
C LYS A 31 -15.14 -6.37 -6.54
N PRO A 32 -14.80 -6.24 -7.85
CA PRO A 32 -13.57 -5.58 -8.28
C PRO A 32 -13.46 -4.14 -7.78
N ALA A 33 -12.26 -3.61 -7.71
CA ALA A 33 -12.03 -2.19 -7.48
C ALA A 33 -12.38 -1.38 -8.73
N LEU A 34 -13.11 -0.28 -8.54
CA LEU A 34 -13.45 0.68 -9.61
C LEU A 34 -12.46 1.84 -9.65
N ASP A 35 -11.84 2.15 -8.52
CA ASP A 35 -10.87 3.23 -8.40
C ASP A 35 -9.71 2.83 -7.46
N TRP A 36 -8.70 3.69 -7.37
CA TRP A 36 -7.49 3.46 -6.61
C TRP A 36 -7.74 3.21 -5.12
N ASN A 37 -8.71 3.90 -4.51
CA ASN A 37 -8.99 3.78 -3.07
C ASN A 37 -9.59 2.41 -2.69
N GLN A 38 -10.14 1.70 -3.67
CA GLN A 38 -10.72 0.37 -3.50
C GLN A 38 -9.72 -0.75 -3.82
N ALA A 39 -8.59 -0.42 -4.46
CA ALA A 39 -7.56 -1.40 -4.80
C ALA A 39 -6.83 -1.91 -3.56
N LEU A 40 -6.31 -3.14 -3.63
CA LEU A 40 -5.58 -3.77 -2.53
C LEU A 40 -4.09 -3.47 -2.63
N PRO A 41 -3.48 -2.90 -1.57
CA PRO A 41 -2.06 -2.54 -1.60
C PRO A 41 -1.16 -3.74 -1.34
N LEU A 42 -0.07 -3.83 -2.10
CA LEU A 42 1.05 -4.72 -1.87
C LEU A 42 2.35 -3.93 -1.85
N GLY A 43 3.33 -4.35 -1.05
CA GLY A 43 4.62 -3.68 -1.02
C GLY A 43 5.67 -4.42 -0.20
N ASN A 44 6.95 -4.19 -0.53
CA ASN A 44 8.11 -4.72 0.20
C ASN A 44 9.06 -3.63 0.71
N GLY A 45 8.57 -2.37 0.74
CA GLY A 45 9.37 -1.20 1.11
C GLY A 45 10.01 -0.50 -0.09
N ARG A 46 10.34 -1.22 -1.17
CA ARG A 46 10.88 -0.66 -2.41
C ARG A 46 9.85 -0.70 -3.54
N LEU A 47 9.32 -1.87 -3.84
CA LEU A 47 8.30 -2.07 -4.87
C LEU A 47 6.91 -2.03 -4.23
N GLY A 48 5.96 -1.47 -4.95
CA GLY A 48 4.56 -1.45 -4.57
C GLY A 48 3.64 -1.75 -5.73
N ALA A 49 2.45 -2.25 -5.44
CA ALA A 49 1.38 -2.42 -6.41
C ALA A 49 0.01 -2.19 -5.76
N MET A 50 -0.89 -1.56 -6.50
CA MET A 50 -2.31 -1.51 -6.17
C MET A 50 -3.04 -2.49 -7.07
N VAL A 51 -3.68 -3.51 -6.48
CA VAL A 51 -4.34 -4.60 -7.19
C VAL A 51 -5.84 -4.34 -7.28
N PHE A 52 -6.37 -4.24 -8.48
CA PHE A 52 -7.79 -3.92 -8.71
C PHE A 52 -8.70 -5.16 -8.67
N GLY A 53 -8.22 -6.30 -9.13
CA GLY A 53 -8.95 -7.56 -9.04
C GLY A 53 -10.02 -7.76 -10.11
N THR A 54 -9.93 -7.12 -11.26
CA THR A 54 -10.92 -7.25 -12.34
C THR A 54 -10.70 -8.56 -13.12
N PRO A 55 -11.71 -9.43 -13.26
CA PRO A 55 -11.56 -10.73 -13.93
C PRO A 55 -11.09 -10.66 -15.38
N ALA A 56 -11.73 -9.84 -16.21
CA ALA A 56 -11.42 -9.75 -17.64
C ALA A 56 -10.07 -9.05 -17.91
N VAL A 57 -9.77 -7.98 -17.13
CA VAL A 57 -8.51 -7.25 -17.27
C VAL A 57 -8.02 -6.91 -15.87
N GLU A 58 -7.11 -7.72 -15.33
CA GLU A 58 -6.44 -7.38 -14.10
C GLU A 58 -5.57 -6.15 -14.31
N HIS A 59 -5.63 -5.23 -13.37
CA HIS A 59 -4.84 -4.02 -13.36
C HIS A 59 -4.00 -3.96 -12.07
N LEU A 60 -2.70 -3.82 -12.21
CA LEU A 60 -1.78 -3.50 -11.12
C LEU A 60 -1.14 -2.15 -11.42
N GLN A 61 -1.46 -1.14 -10.62
CA GLN A 61 -0.74 0.12 -10.67
C GLN A 61 0.55 -0.02 -9.88
N LEU A 62 1.68 0.20 -10.55
CA LEU A 62 2.99 -0.10 -10.02
C LEU A 62 3.66 1.12 -9.40
N ASN A 63 4.51 0.86 -8.43
CA ASN A 63 5.33 1.85 -7.77
C ASN A 63 6.73 1.33 -7.48
N GLU A 64 7.71 2.23 -7.53
CA GLU A 64 9.09 2.00 -7.07
C GLU A 64 9.58 3.25 -6.34
N GLU A 65 10.17 3.10 -5.16
CA GLU A 65 10.43 4.20 -4.21
C GLU A 65 11.41 5.27 -4.69
N THR A 66 12.25 4.95 -5.68
CA THR A 66 13.32 5.86 -6.13
C THR A 66 12.96 6.69 -7.36
N ILE A 67 11.75 6.54 -7.91
CA ILE A 67 11.32 7.24 -9.13
C ILE A 67 10.93 8.67 -8.80
N TRP A 68 11.92 9.56 -8.78
CA TRP A 68 11.74 10.99 -8.56
C TRP A 68 12.17 11.78 -9.80
N ALA A 69 11.37 12.78 -10.21
CA ALA A 69 11.78 13.72 -11.24
C ALA A 69 12.69 14.79 -10.66
N GLY A 70 13.77 15.10 -11.38
CA GLY A 70 14.69 16.17 -11.01
C GLY A 70 16.12 15.68 -10.77
N SER A 71 16.93 16.56 -10.25
CA SER A 71 18.34 16.31 -9.91
C SER A 71 18.62 16.78 -8.48
N PRO A 72 19.67 16.26 -7.83
CA PRO A 72 20.08 16.74 -6.52
C PRO A 72 20.25 18.26 -6.54
N ASN A 73 19.58 18.94 -5.62
CA ASN A 73 19.69 20.39 -5.47
C ASN A 73 19.67 20.75 -3.99
N SER A 74 20.28 21.90 -3.67
CA SER A 74 20.12 22.50 -2.36
C SER A 74 19.01 23.52 -2.42
N ASN A 75 17.91 23.24 -1.73
CA ASN A 75 16.77 24.14 -1.62
C ASN A 75 16.83 25.01 -0.36
N ALA A 76 17.97 24.99 0.35
CA ALA A 76 18.16 25.78 1.52
C ALA A 76 18.27 27.27 1.14
N HIS A 77 17.45 28.11 1.77
CA HIS A 77 17.57 29.55 1.65
C HIS A 77 18.74 30.02 2.51
N LYS A 78 19.61 30.87 1.95
CA LYS A 78 20.64 31.52 2.74
C LYS A 78 19.98 32.60 3.62
N LEU A 79 19.85 32.30 4.89
CA LEU A 79 19.22 33.21 5.84
C LEU A 79 20.08 34.48 6.01
N GLU A 80 19.47 35.64 5.80
CA GLU A 80 20.08 36.95 6.05
C GLU A 80 20.16 37.19 7.57
N ASP A 81 21.23 37.83 8.03
CA ASP A 81 21.44 38.14 9.45
C ASP A 81 20.26 39.00 9.99
N GLY A 82 19.78 38.63 11.16
CA GLY A 82 18.75 39.35 11.89
C GLY A 82 17.29 39.03 11.45
N VAL A 83 17.07 38.40 10.30
CA VAL A 83 15.71 38.11 9.80
C VAL A 83 14.94 37.23 10.79
N LEU A 84 15.57 36.17 11.32
CA LEU A 84 14.92 35.27 12.28
C LEU A 84 14.50 36.02 13.57
N ASN A 85 15.35 36.93 14.05
CA ASN A 85 15.05 37.73 15.23
C ASN A 85 13.90 38.71 14.96
N LYS A 86 13.82 39.25 13.74
CA LYS A 86 12.72 40.13 13.35
C LYS A 86 11.39 39.37 13.29
N VAL A 87 11.38 38.15 12.74
CA VAL A 87 10.18 37.29 12.75
C VAL A 87 9.72 36.99 14.18
N ARG A 88 10.66 36.63 15.06
CA ARG A 88 10.36 36.41 16.50
C ARG A 88 9.77 37.66 17.17
N GLN A 89 10.36 38.82 16.90
CA GLN A 89 9.85 40.09 17.42
C GLN A 89 8.40 40.32 16.99
N LEU A 90 8.09 40.16 15.71
CA LEU A 90 6.73 40.34 15.17
C LEU A 90 5.74 39.37 15.83
N ILE A 91 6.14 38.12 16.07
CA ILE A 91 5.32 37.15 16.79
C ILE A 91 5.03 37.62 18.22
N PHE A 92 6.03 38.10 18.96
CA PHE A 92 5.85 38.62 20.32
C PHE A 92 5.01 39.91 20.37
N GLU A 93 5.02 40.69 19.29
CA GLU A 93 4.18 41.89 19.14
C GLU A 93 2.73 41.54 18.71
N GLY A 94 2.41 40.23 18.49
CA GLY A 94 1.09 39.80 18.00
C GLY A 94 0.84 40.06 16.51
N LYS A 95 1.87 40.43 15.75
CA LYS A 95 1.82 40.73 14.33
C LYS A 95 2.05 39.49 13.49
N TYR A 96 1.15 38.51 13.61
CA TYR A 96 1.34 37.17 13.02
C TYR A 96 1.35 37.17 11.49
N VAL A 97 0.54 38.00 10.84
CA VAL A 97 0.49 38.09 9.37
C VAL A 97 1.82 38.63 8.84
N GLU A 98 2.31 39.72 9.41
CA GLU A 98 3.61 40.32 9.02
C GLU A 98 4.78 39.35 9.28
N ALA A 99 4.72 38.58 10.37
CA ALA A 99 5.70 37.56 10.68
C ALA A 99 5.69 36.43 9.63
N GLN A 100 4.51 35.98 9.23
CA GLN A 100 4.33 34.94 8.20
C GLN A 100 4.84 35.41 6.85
N ASP A 101 4.47 36.62 6.43
CA ASP A 101 4.89 37.20 5.15
C ASP A 101 6.42 37.35 5.09
N LEU A 102 7.03 37.87 6.16
CA LEU A 102 8.49 37.98 6.27
C LEU A 102 9.16 36.61 6.22
N ALA A 103 8.65 35.63 6.96
CA ALA A 103 9.19 34.28 6.98
C ALA A 103 9.06 33.61 5.59
N THR A 104 7.92 33.77 4.93
CA THR A 104 7.68 33.21 3.60
C THR A 104 8.68 33.73 2.58
N VAL A 105 8.95 35.04 2.60
CA VAL A 105 9.84 35.68 1.61
C VAL A 105 11.33 35.48 1.94
N LYS A 106 11.70 35.45 3.23
CA LYS A 106 13.10 35.55 3.65
C LYS A 106 13.67 34.28 4.30
N ILE A 107 12.82 33.35 4.71
CA ILE A 107 13.26 32.11 5.39
C ILE A 107 12.89 30.88 4.58
N MET A 108 11.68 30.82 4.02
CA MET A 108 11.23 29.67 3.26
C MET A 108 12.03 29.49 1.98
N SER A 109 12.24 28.25 1.63
CA SER A 109 12.90 27.87 0.40
C SER A 109 12.15 28.40 -0.83
N PRO A 110 12.85 28.93 -1.85
CA PRO A 110 12.22 29.44 -3.07
C PRO A 110 11.52 28.33 -3.88
N LYS A 111 11.89 27.08 -3.65
CA LYS A 111 11.26 25.88 -4.22
C LYS A 111 10.81 24.99 -3.07
N ASN A 112 9.55 25.03 -2.72
CA ASN A 112 9.02 24.37 -1.53
C ASN A 112 8.38 23.00 -1.79
N HIS A 113 8.46 22.47 -3.02
CA HIS A 113 7.77 21.22 -3.38
C HIS A 113 8.71 20.01 -3.52
N GLY A 114 10.01 20.17 -3.28
CA GLY A 114 10.98 19.10 -3.47
C GLY A 114 11.06 18.62 -4.94
N MET A 115 11.43 17.37 -5.11
CA MET A 115 11.38 16.69 -6.40
C MET A 115 10.02 16.01 -6.56
N PRO A 116 9.30 16.18 -7.68
CA PRO A 116 8.06 15.47 -7.92
C PRO A 116 8.29 13.95 -7.96
N TYR A 117 7.43 13.21 -7.27
CA TYR A 117 7.40 11.76 -7.36
C TYR A 117 6.65 11.34 -8.62
N GLN A 118 7.13 10.29 -9.29
CA GLN A 118 6.52 9.78 -10.52
C GLN A 118 5.94 8.39 -10.31
N THR A 119 4.88 8.07 -11.04
CA THR A 119 4.37 6.70 -11.12
C THR A 119 5.27 5.86 -11.99
N MET A 120 5.42 4.58 -11.64
CA MET A 120 6.20 3.62 -12.45
C MET A 120 5.44 3.22 -13.72
N GLY A 121 4.10 3.24 -13.67
CA GLY A 121 3.21 2.79 -14.73
C GLY A 121 2.29 1.66 -14.27
N ASP A 122 1.64 1.04 -15.22
CA ASP A 122 0.58 0.05 -14.98
C ASP A 122 0.87 -1.26 -15.70
N LEU A 123 0.64 -2.37 -14.98
CA LEU A 123 0.67 -3.72 -15.53
C LEU A 123 -0.76 -4.21 -15.73
N PHE A 124 -1.05 -4.66 -16.93
CA PHE A 124 -2.33 -5.27 -17.26
C PHE A 124 -2.18 -6.72 -17.67
N LEU A 125 -3.08 -7.57 -17.16
CA LEU A 125 -3.25 -8.95 -17.61
C LEU A 125 -4.65 -9.09 -18.18
N SER A 126 -4.76 -9.19 -19.50
CA SER A 126 -6.04 -9.34 -20.20
C SER A 126 -6.36 -10.81 -20.43
N PHE A 127 -7.53 -11.23 -19.98
CA PHE A 127 -8.06 -12.59 -20.08
C PHE A 127 -9.29 -12.60 -21.01
N PRO A 128 -9.13 -12.90 -22.29
CA PRO A 128 -10.24 -12.94 -23.23
C PRO A 128 -11.35 -13.91 -22.78
N GLY A 129 -12.60 -13.45 -22.82
CA GLY A 129 -13.76 -14.24 -22.41
C GLY A 129 -14.07 -14.23 -20.90
N HIS A 130 -13.35 -13.46 -20.08
CA HIS A 130 -13.59 -13.38 -18.64
C HIS A 130 -14.50 -12.21 -18.20
N ASN A 131 -15.38 -11.73 -19.11
CA ASN A 131 -16.32 -10.64 -18.77
C ASN A 131 -17.51 -11.13 -17.92
N GLU A 132 -18.03 -12.33 -18.24
CA GLU A 132 -19.18 -12.93 -17.55
C GLU A 132 -18.69 -13.94 -16.52
N TYR A 133 -18.65 -13.54 -15.26
CA TYR A 133 -18.15 -14.37 -14.15
C TYR A 133 -19.15 -14.49 -13.02
N THR A 134 -19.00 -15.55 -12.22
CA THR A 134 -19.75 -15.79 -10.98
C THR A 134 -18.79 -16.05 -9.82
N ASP A 135 -19.32 -16.12 -8.61
CA ASP A 135 -18.59 -16.47 -7.38
C ASP A 135 -17.32 -15.63 -7.18
N PHE A 136 -17.43 -14.34 -7.46
CA PHE A 136 -16.31 -13.42 -7.32
C PHE A 136 -15.98 -13.18 -5.85
N TYR A 137 -14.67 -13.22 -5.56
CA TYR A 137 -14.12 -12.88 -4.25
C TYR A 137 -12.72 -12.35 -4.42
N ARG A 138 -12.37 -11.30 -3.71
CA ARG A 138 -10.99 -10.82 -3.56
C ARG A 138 -10.69 -10.48 -2.11
N ASP A 139 -9.46 -10.72 -1.70
CA ASP A 139 -9.00 -10.40 -0.36
C ASP A 139 -7.52 -9.96 -0.33
N LEU A 140 -7.18 -9.28 0.75
CA LEU A 140 -5.81 -9.06 1.19
C LEU A 140 -5.65 -9.78 2.53
N ASP A 141 -4.85 -10.83 2.54
CA ASP A 141 -4.38 -11.47 3.75
C ASP A 141 -3.24 -10.64 4.35
N ILE A 142 -3.56 -9.87 5.40
CA ILE A 142 -2.60 -8.95 6.04
C ILE A 142 -1.51 -9.72 6.76
N SER A 143 -1.81 -10.92 7.26
CA SER A 143 -0.83 -11.75 7.99
C SER A 143 0.28 -12.27 7.07
N ASN A 144 -0.06 -12.57 5.81
CA ASN A 144 0.85 -13.14 4.83
C ASN A 144 1.25 -12.15 3.72
N ALA A 145 0.65 -10.95 3.70
CA ALA A 145 0.83 -9.92 2.67
C ALA A 145 0.55 -10.45 1.25
N ILE A 146 -0.55 -11.21 1.09
CA ILE A 146 -0.98 -11.80 -0.18
C ILE A 146 -2.33 -11.20 -0.57
N ALA A 147 -2.41 -10.60 -1.74
CA ALA A 147 -3.68 -10.28 -2.39
C ALA A 147 -4.16 -11.46 -3.24
N SER A 148 -5.43 -11.83 -3.09
CA SER A 148 -6.03 -12.93 -3.84
C SER A 148 -7.29 -12.45 -4.57
N VAL A 149 -7.51 -13.03 -5.75
CA VAL A 149 -8.75 -12.85 -6.53
C VAL A 149 -9.20 -14.22 -7.02
N SER A 150 -10.45 -14.57 -6.79
CA SER A 150 -11.04 -15.81 -7.29
C SER A 150 -12.41 -15.56 -7.93
N TYR A 151 -12.73 -16.30 -8.97
CA TYR A 151 -14.00 -16.23 -9.68
C TYR A 151 -14.20 -17.47 -10.54
N LYS A 152 -15.43 -17.66 -11.05
CA LYS A 152 -15.76 -18.78 -11.93
C LYS A 152 -16.25 -18.31 -13.29
N ILE A 153 -15.87 -19.06 -14.34
CA ILE A 153 -16.37 -18.90 -15.70
C ILE A 153 -16.61 -20.29 -16.28
N ASN A 154 -17.83 -20.55 -16.76
CA ASN A 154 -18.20 -21.82 -17.39
C ASN A 154 -17.81 -23.05 -16.55
N GLY A 155 -17.97 -22.97 -15.23
CA GLY A 155 -17.65 -24.06 -14.31
C GLY A 155 -16.15 -24.31 -14.13
N VAL A 156 -15.29 -23.38 -14.49
CA VAL A 156 -13.84 -23.34 -14.16
C VAL A 156 -13.60 -22.29 -13.11
N THR A 157 -12.92 -22.65 -12.04
CA THR A 157 -12.49 -21.73 -10.99
C THR A 157 -11.11 -21.19 -11.32
N TYR A 158 -10.99 -19.88 -11.38
CA TYR A 158 -9.73 -19.16 -11.57
C TYR A 158 -9.32 -18.52 -10.27
N LYS A 159 -8.02 -18.58 -9.95
CA LYS A 159 -7.44 -17.90 -8.81
C LYS A 159 -6.15 -17.16 -9.21
N ARG A 160 -6.01 -15.94 -8.74
CA ARG A 160 -4.79 -15.13 -8.83
C ARG A 160 -4.31 -14.88 -7.41
N GLU A 161 -3.04 -15.07 -7.17
CA GLU A 161 -2.37 -14.73 -5.91
C GLU A 161 -1.20 -13.80 -6.24
N MET A 162 -1.14 -12.66 -5.57
CA MET A 162 -0.16 -11.62 -5.83
C MET A 162 0.52 -11.22 -4.54
N PHE A 163 1.83 -11.09 -4.59
CA PHE A 163 2.64 -10.63 -3.46
C PHE A 163 3.92 -9.95 -3.95
N THR A 164 4.54 -9.18 -3.06
CA THR A 164 5.86 -8.57 -3.29
C THR A 164 6.91 -9.32 -2.50
N SER A 165 7.87 -9.96 -3.19
CA SER A 165 9.00 -10.64 -2.54
C SER A 165 9.99 -9.60 -2.01
N PHE A 166 10.31 -9.71 -0.72
CA PHE A 166 11.34 -8.88 -0.09
C PHE A 166 12.75 -9.33 -0.50
N THR A 167 12.96 -10.64 -0.58
CA THR A 167 14.27 -11.23 -0.89
C THR A 167 14.64 -11.06 -2.36
N ASP A 168 13.66 -11.32 -3.25
CA ASP A 168 13.92 -11.33 -4.70
C ASP A 168 13.69 -9.96 -5.35
N GLN A 169 13.17 -8.98 -4.59
CA GLN A 169 12.84 -7.64 -5.07
C GLN A 169 11.96 -7.69 -6.33
N ALA A 170 10.90 -8.50 -6.28
CA ALA A 170 9.98 -8.74 -7.38
C ALA A 170 8.52 -8.70 -6.94
N ILE A 171 7.65 -8.27 -7.83
CA ILE A 171 6.20 -8.46 -7.71
C ILE A 171 5.86 -9.78 -8.41
N VAL A 172 5.25 -10.70 -7.69
CA VAL A 172 4.90 -12.03 -8.18
C VAL A 172 3.39 -12.11 -8.41
N VAL A 173 2.99 -12.58 -9.58
CA VAL A 173 1.61 -12.88 -9.92
C VAL A 173 1.51 -14.36 -10.27
N LYS A 174 0.83 -15.12 -9.42
CA LYS A 174 0.57 -16.55 -9.64
C LYS A 174 -0.85 -16.74 -10.14
N LEU A 175 -1.00 -17.39 -11.27
CA LEU A 175 -2.27 -17.70 -11.90
C LEU A 175 -2.56 -19.20 -11.81
N THR A 176 -3.73 -19.59 -11.35
CA THR A 176 -4.16 -20.99 -11.27
C THR A 176 -5.59 -21.15 -11.76
N ALA A 177 -5.91 -22.34 -12.28
CA ALA A 177 -7.25 -22.77 -12.63
C ALA A 177 -7.45 -24.23 -12.21
N ASP A 178 -8.67 -24.60 -11.82
CA ASP A 178 -9.01 -25.96 -11.41
C ASP A 178 -9.13 -26.96 -12.57
N LYS A 179 -9.05 -26.48 -13.82
CA LYS A 179 -8.97 -27.34 -15.02
C LYS A 179 -7.69 -27.05 -15.80
N PRO A 180 -7.07 -28.08 -16.35
CA PRO A 180 -5.84 -27.91 -17.13
C PRO A 180 -6.10 -27.13 -18.43
N LYS A 181 -5.08 -26.38 -18.90
CA LYS A 181 -5.10 -25.61 -20.16
C LYS A 181 -6.19 -24.53 -20.23
N SER A 182 -6.67 -24.04 -19.09
CA SER A 182 -7.71 -23.03 -19.02
C SER A 182 -7.16 -21.59 -18.94
N ILE A 183 -5.87 -21.40 -18.68
CA ILE A 183 -5.29 -20.07 -18.54
C ILE A 183 -4.69 -19.62 -19.87
N SER A 184 -5.20 -18.52 -20.38
CA SER A 184 -4.62 -17.77 -21.49
C SER A 184 -4.77 -16.28 -21.20
N CYS A 185 -3.67 -15.54 -21.25
CA CYS A 185 -3.70 -14.09 -21.03
C CYS A 185 -2.68 -13.37 -21.90
N ASN A 186 -2.97 -12.10 -22.18
CA ASN A 186 -2.02 -11.16 -22.73
C ASN A 186 -1.53 -10.25 -21.61
N VAL A 187 -0.23 -10.00 -21.58
CA VAL A 187 0.41 -9.13 -20.56
C VAL A 187 1.01 -7.93 -21.25
N PHE A 188 0.73 -6.74 -20.75
CA PHE A 188 1.31 -5.50 -21.27
C PHE A 188 1.51 -4.47 -20.18
N LEU A 189 2.47 -3.58 -20.39
CA LEU A 189 2.80 -2.45 -19.52
C LEU A 189 2.46 -1.15 -20.24
N THR A 190 2.02 -0.16 -19.47
CA THR A 190 1.85 1.23 -19.91
C THR A 190 2.57 2.16 -18.94
N THR A 191 3.06 3.29 -19.45
CA THR A 191 3.70 4.38 -18.66
C THR A 191 2.97 5.68 -18.89
#